data_edef4cff123d65f8ec9cfa78c090049b
#
_entry.id   edef4cff123d65f8ec9cfa78c090049b
#
_cell.length_a   1.000
_cell.length_b   1.000
_cell.length_c   1.000
_cell.angle_alpha   90.00
_cell.angle_beta   90.00
_cell.angle_gamma   90.00
#
_symmetry.space_group_name_H-M   'P 1'
#
loop_
_entity.id
_entity.type
_entity.pdbx_description
1 polymer ?
#
loop_
_entity_poly.entity_id
_entity_poly.type
_entity_poly.pdbx_seq_one_letter_code
_entity_poly.pdbx_strand_id
1 'polypeptide(L)'
;MEKGTKDNPHTILSSMEDIVVKAKEHGLDDIFYSEAENSMKRLSSALLMSKQETLVLSLFFERCGFSRIRLSDIADMIHTSNIRLLAMMNVADELAKKGYLKAHKDENEKSYIT
;
A
#
# COMPACT_ATOMS: atom_id res chain seq x y z
N MET A 1 -25.19 14.35 2.96
CA MET A 1 -24.68 13.99 3.02
C MET A 1 -24.03 13.67 3.70
N GLU A 2 -23.69 13.55 3.87
CA GLU A 2 -23.11 13.19 4.25
C GLU A 2 -22.25 13.17 4.59
N LYS A 3 -22.06 13.35 4.73
CA LYS A 3 -21.24 13.39 4.98
C LYS A 3 -20.50 12.94 5.73
N GLY A 4 -20.16 13.24 5.89
CA GLY A 4 -19.15 13.13 6.91
C GLY A 4 -18.71 11.74 7.26
N THR A 5 -18.94 10.90 6.40
CA THR A 5 -18.63 9.50 6.61
C THR A 5 -17.32 9.11 5.99
N LYS A 6 -16.38 10.05 5.91
CA LYS A 6 -15.08 9.77 5.32
C LYS A 6 -14.34 8.65 6.06
N ASP A 7 -14.70 8.38 7.30
CA ASP A 7 -14.07 7.31 8.08
C ASP A 7 -14.85 6.00 8.00
N ASN A 8 -15.85 5.95 7.14
CA ASN A 8 -16.63 4.74 6.94
C ASN A 8 -15.71 3.59 6.47
N PRO A 9 -15.72 2.44 7.16
CA PRO A 9 -14.87 1.31 6.75
C PRO A 9 -15.08 0.89 5.30
N HIS A 10 -16.30 0.96 4.81
CA HIS A 10 -16.58 0.62 3.43
C HIS A 10 -15.83 1.54 2.46
N THR A 11 -15.83 2.83 2.76
CA THR A 11 -15.13 3.80 1.92
C THR A 11 -13.62 3.56 1.97
N ILE A 12 -13.09 3.24 3.14
CA ILE A 12 -11.67 2.95 3.29
C ILE A 12 -11.28 1.74 2.45
N LEU A 13 -12.04 0.66 2.56
CA LEU A 13 -11.75 -0.57 1.81
C LEU A 13 -11.87 -0.36 0.31
N SER A 14 -12.90 0.37 -0.13
CA SER A 14 -13.07 0.66 -1.56
C SER A 14 -11.90 1.48 -2.10
N SER A 15 -11.40 2.42 -1.31
CA SER A 15 -10.26 3.22 -1.73
C SER A 15 -9.00 2.37 -1.84
N MET A 16 -8.79 1.45 -0.89
CA MET A 16 -7.65 0.54 -0.96
C MET A 16 -7.74 -0.36 -2.18
N GLU A 17 -8.94 -0.89 -2.47
CA GLU A 17 -9.14 -1.72 -3.65
C GLU A 17 -8.84 -0.96 -4.94
N ASP A 18 -9.27 0.29 -5.01
CA ASP A 18 -9.02 1.11 -6.20
C ASP A 18 -7.51 1.29 -6.41
N ILE A 19 -6.77 1.57 -5.34
CA ILE A 19 -5.32 1.72 -5.43
C ILE A 19 -4.70 0.43 -5.96
N VAL A 20 -5.10 -0.72 -5.42
CA VAL A 20 -4.55 -2.01 -5.83
C VAL A 20 -4.87 -2.31 -7.29
N VAL A 21 -6.11 -2.08 -7.71
CA VAL A 21 -6.52 -2.34 -9.10
C VAL A 21 -5.70 -1.48 -10.06
N LYS A 22 -5.57 -0.19 -9.76
CA LYS A 22 -4.80 0.71 -10.62
C LYS A 22 -3.32 0.33 -10.65
N ALA A 23 -2.77 -0.09 -9.51
CA ALA A 23 -1.38 -0.52 -9.46
C ALA A 23 -1.16 -1.77 -10.30
N LYS A 24 -2.10 -2.71 -10.28
CA LYS A 24 -1.99 -3.92 -11.09
C LYS A 24 -2.10 -3.62 -12.58
N GLU A 25 -2.90 -2.62 -12.93
CA GLU A 25 -3.09 -2.24 -14.33
C GLU A 25 -1.89 -1.48 -14.90
N HIS A 26 -1.29 -0.61 -14.11
CA HIS A 26 -0.30 0.36 -14.61
C HIS A 26 1.07 0.24 -13.97
N GLY A 27 1.23 -0.63 -12.98
CA GLY A 27 2.43 -0.58 -12.16
C GLY A 27 2.42 0.71 -11.36
N LEU A 28 3.58 1.29 -11.14
CA LEU A 28 3.66 2.56 -10.40
C LEU A 28 4.13 3.67 -11.35
N ASP A 29 3.48 3.79 -12.50
CA ASP A 29 3.81 4.80 -13.48
C ASP A 29 2.96 6.07 -13.27
N ASP A 30 3.15 7.04 -14.16
CA ASP A 30 2.45 8.32 -14.03
C ASP A 30 0.94 8.17 -14.14
N ILE A 31 0.49 7.22 -14.96
CA ILE A 31 -0.95 6.98 -15.12
C ILE A 31 -1.54 6.47 -13.82
N PHE A 32 -0.84 5.55 -13.16
CA PHE A 32 -1.28 5.08 -11.85
C PHE A 32 -1.46 6.23 -10.87
N TYR A 33 -0.43 7.07 -10.74
CA TYR A 33 -0.50 8.16 -9.76
C TYR A 33 -1.61 9.16 -10.08
N SER A 34 -1.87 9.38 -11.36
CA SER A 34 -2.95 10.26 -11.77
C SER A 34 -4.31 9.66 -11.43
N GLU A 35 -4.51 8.38 -11.74
CA GLU A 35 -5.80 7.74 -11.57
C GLU A 35 -6.12 7.37 -10.11
N ALA A 36 -5.10 7.08 -9.31
CA ALA A 36 -5.29 6.69 -7.92
C ALA A 36 -5.23 7.87 -6.96
N GLU A 37 -5.01 9.07 -7.46
CA GLU A 37 -4.79 10.25 -6.62
C GLU A 37 -5.91 10.47 -5.61
N ASN A 38 -7.16 10.40 -6.04
CA ASN A 38 -8.30 10.65 -5.16
C ASN A 38 -8.40 9.61 -4.04
N SER A 39 -8.16 8.35 -4.39
CA SER A 39 -8.21 7.28 -3.39
C SER A 39 -7.09 7.41 -2.39
N MET A 40 -5.89 7.78 -2.85
CA MET A 40 -4.76 8.00 -1.94
C MET A 40 -5.02 9.18 -1.02
N LYS A 41 -5.59 10.27 -1.53
CA LYS A 41 -5.94 11.42 -0.71
C LYS A 41 -6.95 11.05 0.35
N ARG A 42 -7.98 10.29 -0.03
CA ARG A 42 -9.03 9.90 0.88
C ARG A 42 -8.48 9.07 2.03
N LEU A 43 -7.64 8.08 1.70
CA LEU A 43 -7.01 7.25 2.73
C LEU A 43 -6.03 8.04 3.57
N SER A 44 -5.28 8.92 2.96
CA SER A 44 -4.32 9.76 3.68
C SER A 44 -5.02 10.56 4.78
N SER A 45 -6.18 11.13 4.45
CA SER A 45 -6.95 11.89 5.43
C SER A 45 -7.57 10.98 6.49
N ALA A 46 -8.13 9.85 6.07
CA ALA A 46 -8.84 8.96 7.00
C ALA A 46 -7.89 8.27 7.96
N LEU A 47 -6.71 7.89 7.50
CA LEU A 47 -5.77 7.12 8.30
C LEU A 47 -4.64 7.98 8.88
N LEU A 48 -4.63 9.27 8.57
CA LEU A 48 -3.62 10.22 9.05
C LEU A 48 -2.21 9.76 8.71
N MET A 49 -1.99 9.47 7.45
CA MET A 49 -0.69 9.05 6.94
C MET A 49 -0.44 9.65 5.56
N SER A 50 0.78 9.52 5.06
CA SER A 50 1.11 10.07 3.75
C SER A 50 0.48 9.24 2.63
N LYS A 51 0.40 9.81 1.43
CA LYS A 51 -0.13 9.09 0.27
C LYS A 51 0.72 7.86 -0.03
N GLN A 52 2.03 7.96 0.08
CA GLN A 52 2.90 6.81 -0.17
C GLN A 52 2.64 5.71 0.85
N GLU A 53 2.40 6.07 2.09
CA GLU A 53 2.05 5.08 3.11
C GLU A 53 0.74 4.38 2.78
N THR A 54 -0.26 5.12 2.29
CA THR A 54 -1.53 4.49 1.92
C THR A 54 -1.36 3.52 0.76
N LEU A 55 -0.50 3.88 -0.20
CA LEU A 55 -0.21 3.01 -1.32
C LEU A 55 0.41 1.70 -0.85
N VAL A 56 1.48 1.80 -0.08
CA VAL A 56 2.19 0.61 0.37
C VAL A 56 1.31 -0.25 1.26
N LEU A 57 0.57 0.38 2.17
CA LEU A 57 -0.32 -0.36 3.07
C LEU A 57 -1.38 -1.12 2.27
N SER A 58 -1.97 -0.48 1.24
CA SER A 58 -2.99 -1.12 0.41
C SER A 58 -2.43 -2.34 -0.31
N LEU A 59 -1.21 -2.23 -0.84
CA LEU A 59 -0.59 -3.34 -1.54
C LEU A 59 -0.31 -4.51 -0.59
N PHE A 60 0.13 -4.23 0.62
CA PHE A 60 0.34 -5.30 1.59
C PHE A 60 -0.96 -5.94 2.04
N PHE A 61 -2.03 -5.14 2.18
CA PHE A 61 -3.33 -5.70 2.56
C PHE A 61 -3.89 -6.62 1.49
N GLU A 62 -3.59 -6.35 0.22
CA GLU A 62 -4.03 -7.23 -0.86
C GLU A 62 -3.46 -8.64 -0.68
N ARG A 63 -2.31 -8.74 -0.06
CA ARG A 63 -1.67 -10.02 0.17
C ARG A 63 -1.84 -10.52 1.61
N CYS A 64 -2.72 -9.91 2.38
CA CYS A 64 -2.94 -10.33 3.75
C CYS A 64 -3.48 -11.76 3.77
N GLY A 65 -3.17 -12.49 4.84
CA GLY A 65 -3.48 -13.90 4.90
C GLY A 65 -2.28 -14.79 4.60
N PHE A 66 -1.24 -14.21 4.01
CA PHE A 66 0.03 -14.91 3.80
C PHE A 66 0.89 -14.68 5.04
N SER A 67 1.68 -15.69 5.40
CA SER A 67 2.46 -15.59 6.64
C SER A 67 3.52 -14.50 6.58
N ARG A 68 4.10 -14.28 5.41
CA ARG A 68 5.11 -13.26 5.21
C ARG A 68 5.01 -12.70 3.80
N ILE A 69 5.19 -11.39 3.69
CA ILE A 69 5.10 -10.70 2.41
C ILE A 69 6.43 -10.00 2.17
N ARG A 70 7.10 -10.34 1.09
CA ARG A 70 8.34 -9.69 0.69
C ARG A 70 8.03 -8.62 -0.32
N LEU A 71 8.91 -7.64 -0.42
CA LEU A 71 8.72 -6.59 -1.42
C LEU A 71 8.74 -7.15 -2.84
N SER A 72 9.53 -8.21 -3.07
CA SER A 72 9.51 -8.85 -4.38
C SER A 72 8.16 -9.45 -4.72
N ASP A 73 7.41 -9.92 -3.73
CA ASP A 73 6.06 -10.41 -3.95
C ASP A 73 5.15 -9.28 -4.43
N ILE A 74 5.30 -8.10 -3.85
CA ILE A 74 4.53 -6.93 -4.26
C ILE A 74 4.91 -6.52 -5.68
N ALA A 75 6.22 -6.51 -5.99
CA ALA A 75 6.68 -6.15 -7.33
C ALA A 75 6.09 -7.07 -8.39
N ASP A 76 6.08 -8.37 -8.11
CA ASP A 76 5.51 -9.34 -9.04
C ASP A 76 4.02 -9.12 -9.23
N MET A 77 3.31 -8.78 -8.15
CA MET A 77 1.88 -8.56 -8.19
C MET A 77 1.50 -7.38 -9.09
N ILE A 78 2.29 -6.32 -9.05
CA ILE A 78 1.98 -5.10 -9.79
C ILE A 78 2.92 -4.86 -10.98
N HIS A 79 3.77 -5.83 -11.28
CA HIS A 79 4.66 -5.77 -12.46
C HIS A 79 5.53 -4.51 -12.49
N THR A 80 6.15 -4.20 -11.36
CA THR A 80 7.00 -3.02 -11.28
C THR A 80 8.48 -3.42 -11.17
N SER A 81 9.37 -2.43 -11.29
CA SER A 81 10.80 -2.69 -11.27
C SER A 81 11.35 -2.74 -9.85
N ASN A 82 12.50 -3.39 -9.70
CA ASN A 82 13.18 -3.44 -8.41
C ASN A 82 13.63 -2.06 -7.94
N ILE A 83 13.89 -1.16 -8.87
CA ILE A 83 14.27 0.20 -8.51
C ILE A 83 13.15 0.90 -7.76
N ARG A 84 11.91 0.73 -8.22
CA ARG A 84 10.76 1.31 -7.54
C ARG A 84 10.52 0.65 -6.18
N LEU A 85 10.91 -0.61 -6.04
CA LEU A 85 10.82 -1.29 -4.76
C LEU A 85 11.68 -0.65 -3.69
N LEU A 86 12.85 -0.14 -4.06
CA LEU A 86 13.75 0.49 -3.09
C LEU A 86 13.07 1.68 -2.41
N ALA A 87 12.30 2.45 -3.18
CA ALA A 87 11.55 3.56 -2.61
C ALA A 87 10.48 3.07 -1.64
N MET A 88 9.84 1.93 -1.96
CA MET A 88 8.80 1.38 -1.12
C MET A 88 9.34 0.79 0.18
N MET A 89 10.58 0.35 0.20
CA MET A 89 11.18 -0.25 1.38
C MET A 89 11.17 0.69 2.58
N ASN A 90 11.55 1.94 2.36
CA ASN A 90 11.56 2.93 3.44
C ASN A 90 10.15 3.18 3.96
N VAL A 91 9.18 3.22 3.07
CA VAL A 91 7.79 3.44 3.48
C VAL A 91 7.26 2.26 4.28
N ALA A 92 7.58 1.04 3.85
CA ALA A 92 7.17 -0.16 4.59
C ALA A 92 7.78 -0.17 5.99
N ASP A 93 9.04 0.26 6.13
CA ASP A 93 9.68 0.34 7.43
C ASP A 93 8.99 1.37 8.33
N GLU A 94 8.56 2.50 7.78
CA GLU A 94 7.81 3.49 8.54
C GLU A 94 6.47 2.94 9.00
N LEU A 95 5.79 2.19 8.14
CA LEU A 95 4.54 1.56 8.52
C LEU A 95 4.74 0.54 9.64
N ALA A 96 5.85 -0.18 9.60
CA ALA A 96 6.19 -1.12 10.66
C ALA A 96 6.42 -0.41 11.98
N LYS A 97 7.11 0.73 11.95
CA LYS A 97 7.33 1.54 13.16
C LYS A 97 6.03 2.04 13.75
N LYS A 98 5.06 2.35 12.91
CA LYS A 98 3.76 2.84 13.35
C LYS A 98 2.82 1.73 13.78
N GLY A 99 3.20 0.48 13.57
CA GLY A 99 2.40 -0.66 13.99
C GLY A 99 1.43 -1.21 12.96
N TYR A 100 1.42 -0.68 11.74
CA TYR A 100 0.53 -1.18 10.69
C TYR A 100 1.05 -2.48 10.08
N LEU A 101 2.37 -2.65 10.07
CA LEU A 101 3.01 -3.86 9.58
C LEU A 101 3.96 -4.35 10.64
N LYS A 102 4.31 -5.61 10.58
CA LYS A 102 5.31 -6.19 11.46
C LYS A 102 6.49 -6.63 10.61
N ALA A 103 7.63 -5.97 10.79
CA ALA A 103 8.83 -6.29 10.03
C ALA A 103 9.47 -7.56 10.58
N HIS A 104 9.97 -8.38 9.67
CA HIS A 104 10.65 -9.61 10.01
C HIS A 104 11.84 -9.76 9.08
N LYS A 105 13.03 -9.96 9.62
CA LYS A 105 14.23 -10.07 8.82
C LYS A 105 14.79 -11.47 8.88
N ASP A 106 14.83 -12.12 7.73
CA ASP A 106 15.52 -13.40 7.56
C ASP A 106 16.94 -13.13 7.12
N GLU A 107 17.73 -14.19 6.96
CA GLU A 107 19.13 -14.07 6.61
C GLU A 107 19.39 -13.16 5.43
N ASN A 108 18.62 -13.30 4.39
CA ASN A 108 18.88 -12.62 3.13
C ASN A 108 17.80 -11.64 2.70
N GLU A 109 16.70 -11.61 3.42
CA GLU A 109 15.56 -10.91 2.92
C GLU A 109 14.66 -10.38 4.03
N LYS A 110 14.12 -9.18 3.81
CA LYS A 110 13.21 -8.57 4.73
C LYS A 110 11.78 -8.85 4.29
N SER A 111 10.92 -9.22 5.21
CA SER A 111 9.52 -9.50 4.93
C SER A 111 8.66 -8.79 5.95
N TYR A 112 7.35 -8.72 5.68
CA TYR A 112 6.41 -8.02 6.52
C TYR A 112 5.15 -8.86 6.72
N ILE A 113 4.51 -8.65 7.85
CA ILE A 113 3.26 -9.31 8.19
C ILE A 113 2.23 -8.22 8.48
N THR A 114 1.07 -8.32 7.86
CA THR A 114 -0.02 -7.37 8.07
C THR A 114 -0.89 -7.70 9.25
#